data_7c7173b0cf0ecc83ad03b6e5eda0c025
#
_entry.id   7c7173b0cf0ecc83ad03b6e5eda0c025
#
_cell.length_a   1.000
_cell.length_b   1.000
_cell.length_c   1.000
_cell.angle_alpha   90.00
_cell.angle_beta   90.00
_cell.angle_gamma   90.00
#
_symmetry.space_group_name_H-M   'P 1'
#
loop_
_entity.id
_entity.type
_entity.pdbx_description
1 polymer ?
#
loop_
_entity_poly.entity_id
_entity_poly.type
_entity_poly.pdbx_seq_one_letter_code
_entity_poly.pdbx_strand_id
1 'polypeptide(L)'
;MTALAPTLQAFFTDRLALQRQASGHTIAAYRDALKMLIVFAAERAGKPPSRLDIADLDAQAVGAFLNHLETGRGNSTRTRNARLAAIHSLFGYAALRHPEHAADIQRVLAIPPKRYDKALITYLAEDEITALLAAPDLATWTGRRDRALLMPACQTGLRATELTSLAIGDVHLGTGAHVSCLGKGRKQRITPLTPATVTVLRGWLDERGGLPADPLFITRRGTPLSRDALERRIAKYTAITAKTCPALLEKKVSPHVLRHSAAMRLLNAGVDTSVIALWMGHENTATTQVYIHADLALKERAIARTAPQDTTPGRYQPSDDTLAFLDEL
;
A
#
# COMPACT_ATOMS: atom_id res chain seq x y z
N MET A 1 -21.70 -22.55 -28.26
CA MET A 1 -20.82 -22.64 -27.05
C MET A 1 -19.59 -21.75 -27.31
N THR A 2 -19.40 -20.74 -26.51
CA THR A 2 -18.33 -19.77 -26.71
C THR A 2 -17.19 -20.08 -25.73
N ALA A 3 -16.14 -20.74 -26.25
CA ALA A 3 -15.01 -21.17 -25.40
C ALA A 3 -14.37 -20.02 -24.63
N LEU A 4 -14.22 -20.18 -23.32
CA LEU A 4 -13.62 -19.20 -22.42
C LEU A 4 -12.13 -18.96 -22.72
N ALA A 5 -11.39 -20.00 -23.10
CA ALA A 5 -9.94 -19.97 -23.24
C ALA A 5 -9.41 -18.89 -24.22
N PRO A 6 -9.96 -18.73 -25.45
CA PRO A 6 -9.52 -17.68 -26.37
C PRO A 6 -9.78 -16.27 -25.81
N THR A 7 -10.93 -16.06 -25.16
CA THR A 7 -11.28 -14.78 -24.55
C THR A 7 -10.32 -14.43 -23.41
N LEU A 8 -10.00 -15.42 -22.56
CA LEU A 8 -9.04 -15.26 -21.47
C LEU A 8 -7.65 -14.93 -21.99
N GLN A 9 -7.18 -15.65 -23.02
CA GLN A 9 -5.88 -15.38 -23.64
C GLN A 9 -5.81 -13.95 -24.18
N ALA A 10 -6.79 -13.55 -25.00
CA ALA A 10 -6.85 -12.22 -25.57
C ALA A 10 -6.99 -11.12 -24.48
N PHE A 11 -7.68 -11.40 -23.37
CA PHE A 11 -7.74 -10.48 -22.24
C PHE A 11 -6.34 -10.20 -21.65
N PHE A 12 -5.50 -11.21 -21.48
CA PHE A 12 -4.15 -11.02 -20.94
C PHE A 12 -3.20 -10.40 -21.97
N THR A 13 -3.21 -10.88 -23.22
CA THR A 13 -2.28 -10.42 -24.26
C THR A 13 -2.66 -9.06 -24.82
N ASP A 14 -3.91 -8.90 -25.26
CA ASP A 14 -4.33 -7.69 -25.98
C ASP A 14 -4.77 -6.60 -25.00
N ARG A 15 -5.66 -6.94 -24.04
CA ARG A 15 -6.25 -5.94 -23.17
C ARG A 15 -5.28 -5.49 -22.08
N LEU A 16 -4.69 -6.42 -21.33
CA LEU A 16 -3.83 -6.06 -20.18
C LEU A 16 -2.42 -5.67 -20.62
N ALA A 17 -1.78 -6.47 -21.45
CA ALA A 17 -0.40 -6.23 -21.85
C ALA A 17 -0.29 -5.11 -22.90
N LEU A 18 -0.97 -5.23 -24.04
CA LEU A 18 -0.81 -4.28 -25.15
C LEU A 18 -1.58 -2.98 -24.93
N GLN A 19 -2.91 -3.03 -24.71
CA GLN A 19 -3.74 -1.83 -24.66
C GLN A 19 -3.59 -1.04 -23.34
N ARG A 20 -3.58 -1.73 -22.17
CA ARG A 20 -3.50 -1.08 -20.87
C ARG A 20 -2.08 -0.95 -20.34
N GLN A 21 -1.10 -1.64 -20.93
CA GLN A 21 0.28 -1.71 -20.43
C GLN A 21 0.33 -1.94 -18.91
N ALA A 22 -0.52 -2.87 -18.45
CA ALA A 22 -0.67 -3.16 -17.04
C ALA A 22 0.67 -3.65 -16.45
N SER A 23 0.94 -3.26 -15.20
CA SER A 23 2.16 -3.72 -14.52
C SER A 23 2.19 -5.24 -14.37
N GLY A 24 3.38 -5.86 -14.35
CA GLY A 24 3.52 -7.29 -14.11
C GLY A 24 2.83 -7.76 -12.83
N HIS A 25 2.81 -6.93 -11.78
CA HIS A 25 2.08 -7.23 -10.54
C HIS A 25 0.56 -7.26 -10.74
N THR A 26 0.01 -6.36 -11.54
CA THR A 26 -1.43 -6.36 -11.87
C THR A 26 -1.79 -7.60 -12.67
N ILE A 27 -0.98 -7.93 -13.68
CA ILE A 27 -1.17 -9.14 -14.51
C ILE A 27 -1.11 -10.40 -13.64
N ALA A 28 -0.13 -10.52 -12.76
CA ALA A 28 0.00 -11.65 -11.84
C ALA A 28 -1.20 -11.76 -10.89
N ALA A 29 -1.64 -10.65 -10.27
CA ALA A 29 -2.79 -10.65 -9.38
C ALA A 29 -4.10 -11.06 -10.10
N TYR A 30 -4.30 -10.60 -11.33
CA TYR A 30 -5.45 -10.97 -12.14
C TYR A 30 -5.38 -12.43 -12.60
N ARG A 31 -4.19 -12.90 -13.03
CA ARG A 31 -3.96 -14.31 -13.34
C ARG A 31 -4.33 -15.21 -12.18
N ASP A 32 -3.85 -14.90 -10.98
CA ASP A 32 -4.08 -15.72 -9.80
C ASP A 32 -5.57 -15.72 -9.39
N ALA A 33 -6.26 -14.58 -9.51
CA ALA A 33 -7.69 -14.46 -9.25
C ALA A 33 -8.51 -15.31 -10.25
N LEU A 34 -8.24 -15.16 -11.54
CA LEU A 34 -8.96 -15.87 -12.61
C LEU A 34 -8.64 -17.37 -12.64
N LYS A 35 -7.38 -17.76 -12.34
CA LYS A 35 -7.01 -19.17 -12.19
C LYS A 35 -7.83 -19.85 -11.11
N MET A 36 -8.01 -19.21 -9.95
CA MET A 36 -8.81 -19.77 -8.87
C MET A 36 -10.29 -19.87 -9.23
N LEU A 37 -10.84 -18.85 -9.91
CA LEU A 37 -12.22 -18.90 -10.41
C LEU A 37 -12.42 -20.05 -11.40
N ILE A 38 -11.52 -20.21 -12.35
CA ILE A 38 -11.60 -21.26 -13.40
C ILE A 38 -11.54 -22.66 -12.76
N VAL A 39 -10.63 -22.89 -11.81
CA VAL A 39 -10.55 -24.19 -11.11
C VAL A 39 -11.85 -24.46 -10.35
N PHE A 40 -12.36 -23.48 -9.60
CA PHE A 40 -13.62 -23.60 -8.86
C PHE A 40 -14.82 -23.89 -9.79
N ALA A 41 -14.92 -23.18 -10.92
CA ALA A 41 -16.00 -23.37 -11.87
C ALA A 41 -15.89 -24.73 -12.58
N ALA A 42 -14.69 -25.20 -12.90
CA ALA A 42 -14.44 -26.51 -13.50
C ALA A 42 -14.91 -27.65 -12.58
N GLU A 43 -14.57 -27.59 -11.30
CA GLU A 43 -15.03 -28.55 -10.28
C GLU A 43 -16.56 -28.52 -10.15
N ARG A 44 -17.15 -27.34 -10.10
CA ARG A 44 -18.60 -27.15 -9.98
C ARG A 44 -19.37 -27.67 -11.21
N ALA A 45 -18.84 -27.41 -12.41
CA ALA A 45 -19.47 -27.83 -13.67
C ALA A 45 -19.18 -29.29 -14.07
N GLY A 46 -18.25 -29.98 -13.37
CA GLY A 46 -17.78 -31.29 -13.75
C GLY A 46 -17.07 -31.32 -15.12
N LYS A 47 -16.48 -30.20 -15.52
CA LYS A 47 -15.81 -30.03 -16.81
C LYS A 47 -14.32 -29.71 -16.62
N PRO A 48 -13.41 -30.15 -17.50
CA PRO A 48 -12.05 -29.68 -17.46
C PRO A 48 -11.97 -28.17 -17.79
N PRO A 49 -11.02 -27.42 -17.23
CA PRO A 49 -10.86 -25.98 -17.48
C PRO A 49 -10.86 -25.56 -18.95
N SER A 50 -10.31 -26.42 -19.84
CA SER A 50 -10.25 -26.16 -21.27
C SER A 50 -11.60 -26.25 -22.00
N ARG A 51 -12.63 -26.81 -21.36
CA ARG A 51 -13.98 -26.96 -21.91
C ARG A 51 -15.01 -26.03 -21.25
N LEU A 52 -14.55 -25.09 -20.40
CA LEU A 52 -15.43 -24.09 -19.83
C LEU A 52 -15.86 -23.07 -20.88
N ASP A 53 -17.14 -22.71 -20.83
CA ASP A 53 -17.74 -21.62 -21.58
C ASP A 53 -17.91 -20.38 -20.72
N ILE A 54 -18.17 -19.22 -21.34
CA ILE A 54 -18.53 -17.99 -20.62
C ILE A 54 -19.77 -18.23 -19.76
N ALA A 55 -20.73 -19.02 -20.24
CA ALA A 55 -21.96 -19.36 -19.51
C ALA A 55 -21.71 -20.18 -18.22
N ASP A 56 -20.60 -20.96 -18.14
CA ASP A 56 -20.22 -21.68 -16.91
C ASP A 56 -19.74 -20.75 -15.78
N LEU A 57 -19.44 -19.50 -16.13
CA LEU A 57 -19.02 -18.45 -15.18
C LEU A 57 -20.15 -17.43 -14.96
N ASP A 58 -21.37 -17.88 -14.82
CA ASP A 58 -22.53 -17.03 -14.56
C ASP A 58 -22.47 -16.34 -13.18
N ALA A 59 -23.41 -15.46 -12.89
CA ALA A 59 -23.46 -14.72 -11.62
C ALA A 59 -23.60 -15.66 -10.41
N GLN A 60 -24.25 -16.82 -10.55
CA GLN A 60 -24.38 -17.81 -9.48
C GLN A 60 -23.04 -18.49 -9.19
N ALA A 61 -22.32 -18.89 -10.22
CA ALA A 61 -20.99 -19.50 -10.08
C ALA A 61 -19.97 -18.52 -9.49
N VAL A 62 -19.96 -17.28 -9.99
CA VAL A 62 -19.10 -16.21 -9.43
C VAL A 62 -19.47 -15.89 -7.98
N GLY A 63 -20.77 -15.80 -7.65
CA GLY A 63 -21.23 -15.59 -6.28
C GLY A 63 -20.81 -16.71 -5.33
N ALA A 64 -20.95 -17.97 -5.75
CA ALA A 64 -20.50 -19.14 -5.00
C ALA A 64 -18.99 -19.15 -4.79
N PHE A 65 -18.21 -18.80 -5.83
CA PHE A 65 -16.76 -18.65 -5.71
C PHE A 65 -16.36 -17.59 -4.70
N LEU A 66 -16.99 -16.42 -4.74
CA LEU A 66 -16.71 -15.33 -3.80
C LEU A 66 -17.02 -15.72 -2.35
N ASN A 67 -18.10 -16.48 -2.13
CA ASN A 67 -18.43 -17.04 -0.81
C ASN A 67 -17.38 -18.07 -0.39
N HIS A 68 -16.98 -18.99 -1.28
CA HIS A 68 -15.91 -19.95 -1.02
C HIS A 68 -14.58 -19.26 -0.61
N LEU A 69 -14.25 -18.13 -1.19
CA LEU A 69 -13.07 -17.37 -0.79
C LEU A 69 -13.12 -16.92 0.68
N GLU A 70 -14.30 -16.49 1.16
CA GLU A 70 -14.49 -16.02 2.54
C GLU A 70 -14.63 -17.18 3.52
N THR A 71 -15.55 -18.11 3.27
CA THR A 71 -15.89 -19.19 4.21
C THR A 71 -14.92 -20.36 4.15
N GLY A 72 -14.51 -20.77 2.95
CA GLY A 72 -13.63 -21.93 2.75
C GLY A 72 -12.14 -21.62 2.85
N ARG A 73 -11.72 -20.39 2.47
CA ARG A 73 -10.31 -19.98 2.45
C ARG A 73 -9.96 -18.90 3.47
N GLY A 74 -10.92 -18.40 4.25
CA GLY A 74 -10.68 -17.35 5.26
C GLY A 74 -10.20 -16.02 4.69
N ASN A 75 -10.50 -15.72 3.42
CA ASN A 75 -10.07 -14.47 2.83
C ASN A 75 -10.85 -13.28 3.41
N SER A 76 -10.17 -12.17 3.64
CA SER A 76 -10.82 -10.93 4.05
C SER A 76 -11.74 -10.38 2.94
N THR A 77 -12.76 -9.62 3.32
CA THR A 77 -13.65 -8.91 2.39
C THR A 77 -12.88 -8.03 1.39
N ARG A 78 -11.79 -7.41 1.83
CA ARG A 78 -10.89 -6.65 0.94
C ARG A 78 -10.27 -7.53 -0.15
N THR A 79 -9.79 -8.71 0.21
CA THR A 79 -9.20 -9.67 -0.75
C THR A 79 -10.27 -10.20 -1.71
N ARG A 80 -11.46 -10.55 -1.19
CA ARG A 80 -12.62 -10.95 -1.98
C ARG A 80 -12.98 -9.88 -3.01
N ASN A 81 -13.06 -8.61 -2.62
CA ASN A 81 -13.38 -7.49 -3.51
C ASN A 81 -12.29 -7.24 -4.56
N ALA A 82 -11.01 -7.41 -4.22
CA ALA A 82 -9.92 -7.32 -5.20
C ALA A 82 -10.02 -8.41 -6.28
N ARG A 83 -10.45 -9.62 -5.93
CA ARG A 83 -10.68 -10.69 -6.89
C ARG A 83 -11.94 -10.42 -7.74
N LEU A 84 -13.01 -9.89 -7.15
CA LEU A 84 -14.19 -9.45 -7.91
C LEU A 84 -13.81 -8.39 -8.94
N ALA A 85 -12.94 -7.44 -8.61
CA ALA A 85 -12.47 -6.44 -9.55
C ALA A 85 -11.72 -7.04 -10.76
N ALA A 86 -10.93 -8.11 -10.55
CA ALA A 86 -10.30 -8.85 -11.65
C ALA A 86 -11.34 -9.55 -12.54
N ILE A 87 -12.37 -10.15 -11.93
CA ILE A 87 -13.49 -10.80 -12.63
C ILE A 87 -14.25 -9.76 -13.46
N HIS A 88 -14.65 -8.64 -12.85
CA HIS A 88 -15.32 -7.55 -13.57
C HIS A 88 -14.49 -7.02 -14.75
N SER A 89 -13.17 -6.94 -14.59
CA SER A 89 -12.29 -6.52 -15.69
C SER A 89 -12.31 -7.49 -16.88
N LEU A 90 -12.35 -8.82 -16.62
CA LEU A 90 -12.49 -9.83 -17.66
C LEU A 90 -13.87 -9.74 -18.33
N PHE A 91 -14.94 -9.69 -17.53
CA PHE A 91 -16.32 -9.66 -18.05
C PHE A 91 -16.62 -8.37 -18.79
N GLY A 92 -16.09 -7.23 -18.36
CA GLY A 92 -16.18 -5.97 -19.11
C GLY A 92 -15.45 -6.03 -20.47
N TYR A 93 -14.38 -6.81 -20.57
CA TYR A 93 -13.72 -7.08 -21.85
C TYR A 93 -14.54 -8.06 -22.71
N ALA A 94 -15.08 -9.12 -22.11
CA ALA A 94 -15.91 -10.10 -22.79
C ALA A 94 -17.21 -9.51 -23.34
N ALA A 95 -17.81 -8.54 -22.66
CA ALA A 95 -19.05 -7.88 -23.08
C ALA A 95 -18.98 -7.28 -24.49
N LEU A 96 -17.81 -6.77 -24.88
CA LEU A 96 -17.60 -6.17 -26.21
C LEU A 96 -17.39 -7.22 -27.31
N ARG A 97 -17.11 -8.47 -26.96
CA ARG A 97 -16.76 -9.55 -27.89
C ARG A 97 -17.82 -10.63 -28.02
N HIS A 98 -18.67 -10.72 -27.01
CA HIS A 98 -19.68 -11.78 -26.89
C HIS A 98 -21.06 -11.18 -26.60
N PRO A 99 -21.65 -10.44 -27.55
CA PRO A 99 -22.98 -9.86 -27.36
C PRO A 99 -24.06 -10.91 -27.12
N GLU A 100 -23.85 -12.14 -27.60
CA GLU A 100 -24.72 -13.30 -27.35
C GLU A 100 -24.85 -13.68 -25.89
N HIS A 101 -23.86 -13.32 -25.04
CA HIS A 101 -23.85 -13.55 -23.60
C HIS A 101 -24.11 -12.26 -22.77
N ALA A 102 -24.59 -11.19 -23.41
CA ALA A 102 -24.71 -9.87 -22.78
C ALA A 102 -25.50 -9.92 -21.45
N ALA A 103 -26.61 -10.67 -21.40
CA ALA A 103 -27.44 -10.77 -20.20
C ALA A 103 -26.68 -11.42 -19.02
N ASP A 104 -25.95 -12.49 -19.25
CA ASP A 104 -25.18 -13.18 -18.20
C ASP A 104 -23.97 -12.35 -17.76
N ILE A 105 -23.29 -11.72 -18.70
CA ILE A 105 -22.19 -10.80 -18.42
C ILE A 105 -22.67 -9.63 -17.55
N GLN A 106 -23.80 -9.03 -17.88
CA GLN A 106 -24.35 -7.92 -17.08
C GLN A 106 -24.71 -8.35 -15.66
N ARG A 107 -25.27 -9.55 -15.48
CA ARG A 107 -25.54 -10.09 -14.13
C ARG A 107 -24.26 -10.26 -13.31
N VAL A 108 -23.16 -10.72 -13.92
CA VAL A 108 -21.85 -10.81 -13.24
C VAL A 108 -21.32 -9.42 -12.89
N LEU A 109 -21.39 -8.46 -13.82
CA LEU A 109 -20.93 -7.09 -13.59
C LEU A 109 -21.77 -6.36 -12.53
N ALA A 110 -23.03 -6.76 -12.33
CA ALA A 110 -23.91 -6.22 -11.30
C ALA A 110 -23.60 -6.73 -9.87
N ILE A 111 -22.73 -7.74 -9.70
CA ILE A 111 -22.36 -8.23 -8.35
C ILE A 111 -21.64 -7.11 -7.58
N PRO A 112 -22.20 -6.59 -6.46
CA PRO A 112 -21.57 -5.47 -5.77
C PRO A 112 -20.37 -5.90 -4.94
N PRO A 113 -19.38 -5.02 -4.76
CA PRO A 113 -18.36 -5.22 -3.74
C PRO A 113 -19.00 -5.14 -2.34
N LYS A 114 -18.59 -6.00 -1.42
CA LYS A 114 -19.04 -5.92 -0.02
C LYS A 114 -18.43 -4.70 0.67
N ARG A 115 -19.21 -4.04 1.51
CA ARG A 115 -18.70 -3.02 2.44
C ARG A 115 -17.81 -3.68 3.48
N TYR A 116 -16.79 -2.99 3.93
CA TYR A 116 -15.91 -3.40 5.02
C TYR A 116 -15.41 -2.18 5.78
N ASP A 117 -15.17 -2.37 7.05
CA ASP A 117 -14.65 -1.31 7.90
C ASP A 117 -13.21 -1.02 7.54
N LYS A 118 -12.92 0.26 7.37
CA LYS A 118 -11.55 0.74 7.17
C LYS A 118 -10.94 0.96 8.55
N ALA A 119 -10.05 0.06 8.97
CA ALA A 119 -9.29 0.28 10.18
C ALA A 119 -8.52 1.62 10.11
N LEU A 120 -8.40 2.29 11.25
CA LEU A 120 -7.52 3.45 11.37
C LEU A 120 -6.10 3.06 10.95
N ILE A 121 -5.44 3.96 10.25
CA ILE A 121 -4.05 3.72 9.84
C ILE A 121 -3.15 3.71 11.05
N THR A 122 -2.29 2.69 11.12
CA THR A 122 -1.19 2.65 12.07
C THR A 122 -0.05 3.55 11.55
N TYR A 123 0.48 4.40 12.42
CA TYR A 123 1.68 5.20 12.16
C TYR A 123 2.54 5.30 13.41
N LEU A 124 3.78 5.70 13.25
CA LEU A 124 4.73 5.91 14.34
C LEU A 124 4.74 7.36 14.76
N ALA A 125 4.77 7.60 16.07
CA ALA A 125 5.01 8.91 16.67
C ALA A 125 6.48 9.33 16.49
N GLU A 126 6.80 10.58 16.76
CA GLU A 126 8.15 11.12 16.50
C GLU A 126 9.22 10.47 17.39
N ASP A 127 8.89 10.19 18.64
CA ASP A 127 9.74 9.46 19.59
C ASP A 127 9.98 8.00 19.16
N GLU A 128 8.96 7.33 18.65
CA GLU A 128 9.07 5.96 18.09
C GLU A 128 9.95 5.92 16.85
N ILE A 129 9.82 6.92 15.96
CA ILE A 129 10.69 7.04 14.77
C ILE A 129 12.14 7.29 15.21
N THR A 130 12.35 8.18 16.15
CA THR A 130 13.69 8.51 16.67
C THR A 130 14.34 7.29 17.30
N ALA A 131 13.62 6.54 18.11
CA ALA A 131 14.09 5.30 18.71
C ALA A 131 14.40 4.22 17.67
N LEU A 132 13.53 4.07 16.65
CA LEU A 132 13.75 3.13 15.53
C LEU A 132 15.01 3.46 14.73
N LEU A 133 15.25 4.74 14.47
CA LEU A 133 16.43 5.22 13.75
C LEU A 133 17.72 5.11 14.58
N ALA A 134 17.65 5.09 15.90
CA ALA A 134 18.79 4.88 16.79
C ALA A 134 19.18 3.39 16.96
N ALA A 135 18.28 2.45 16.61
CA ALA A 135 18.49 1.02 16.84
C ALA A 135 19.60 0.33 16.01
N PRO A 136 19.93 0.79 14.77
CA PRO A 136 21.05 0.20 14.03
C PRO A 136 22.41 0.46 14.70
N ASP A 137 23.20 -0.60 14.91
CA ASP A 137 24.57 -0.50 15.44
C ASP A 137 25.52 0.11 14.40
N LEU A 138 25.92 1.37 14.60
CA LEU A 138 26.77 2.14 13.69
C LEU A 138 28.23 1.67 13.66
N ALA A 139 28.66 0.84 14.61
CA ALA A 139 29.98 0.23 14.56
C ALA A 139 30.09 -0.79 13.41
N THR A 140 28.94 -1.34 12.96
CA THR A 140 28.89 -2.33 11.89
C THR A 140 28.54 -1.73 10.53
N TRP A 141 29.13 -2.22 9.46
CA TRP A 141 28.76 -1.89 8.09
C TRP A 141 27.25 -2.09 7.83
N THR A 142 26.69 -3.19 8.32
CA THR A 142 25.26 -3.49 8.19
C THR A 142 24.40 -2.46 8.90
N GLY A 143 24.79 -2.01 10.09
CA GLY A 143 24.05 -1.00 10.84
C GLY A 143 24.10 0.37 10.17
N ARG A 144 25.26 0.79 9.65
CA ARG A 144 25.38 2.05 8.90
C ARG A 144 24.52 2.04 7.63
N ARG A 145 24.55 0.94 6.86
CA ARG A 145 23.66 0.76 5.71
C ARG A 145 22.18 0.79 6.11
N ASP A 146 21.81 0.08 7.17
CA ASP A 146 20.41 -0.03 7.59
C ASP A 146 19.89 1.32 8.12
N ARG A 147 20.74 2.11 8.80
CA ARG A 147 20.39 3.49 9.17
C ARG A 147 20.17 4.36 7.93
N ALA A 148 21.09 4.26 6.94
CA ALA A 148 20.96 4.98 5.67
C ALA A 148 19.70 4.57 4.88
N LEU A 149 19.22 3.34 5.05
CA LEU A 149 17.98 2.83 4.46
C LEU A 149 16.74 3.34 5.22
N LEU A 150 16.75 3.31 6.55
CA LEU A 150 15.60 3.69 7.39
C LEU A 150 15.34 5.19 7.40
N MET A 151 16.39 6.03 7.36
CA MET A 151 16.25 7.49 7.33
C MET A 151 15.34 7.97 6.19
N PRO A 152 15.65 7.70 4.91
CA PRO A 152 14.78 8.10 3.80
C PRO A 152 13.43 7.36 3.85
N ALA A 153 13.35 6.11 4.34
CA ALA A 153 12.08 5.41 4.49
C ALA A 153 11.10 6.16 5.40
N CYS A 154 11.59 6.68 6.53
CA CYS A 154 10.79 7.45 7.49
C CYS A 154 10.51 8.89 7.03
N GLN A 155 11.38 9.49 6.22
CA GLN A 155 11.27 10.89 5.83
C GLN A 155 10.49 11.09 4.52
N THR A 156 10.84 10.31 3.48
CA THR A 156 10.37 10.57 2.13
C THR A 156 9.03 9.94 1.81
N GLY A 157 8.63 8.92 2.58
CA GLY A 157 7.43 8.13 2.30
C GLY A 157 7.49 7.35 0.98
N LEU A 158 8.69 7.03 0.48
CA LEU A 158 8.86 6.15 -0.69
C LEU A 158 8.20 4.79 -0.45
N ARG A 159 7.64 4.20 -1.51
CA ARG A 159 7.15 2.81 -1.44
C ARG A 159 8.33 1.86 -1.27
N ALA A 160 8.11 0.70 -0.66
CA ALA A 160 9.16 -0.29 -0.45
C ALA A 160 9.94 -0.60 -1.73
N THR A 161 9.24 -0.79 -2.85
CA THR A 161 9.87 -1.05 -4.15
C THR A 161 10.64 0.15 -4.69
N GLU A 162 10.12 1.37 -4.53
CA GLU A 162 10.80 2.60 -4.94
C GLU A 162 12.11 2.76 -4.14
N LEU A 163 12.05 2.58 -2.81
CA LEU A 163 13.20 2.69 -1.94
C LEU A 163 14.29 1.64 -2.24
N THR A 164 13.90 0.38 -2.44
CA THR A 164 14.85 -0.71 -2.68
C THR A 164 15.42 -0.72 -4.10
N SER A 165 14.77 -0.06 -5.05
CA SER A 165 15.24 0.07 -6.43
C SER A 165 16.03 1.35 -6.71
N LEU A 166 16.23 2.22 -5.71
CA LEU A 166 17.05 3.41 -5.89
C LEU A 166 18.47 3.05 -6.34
N ALA A 167 18.94 3.75 -7.35
CA ALA A 167 20.35 3.77 -7.74
C ALA A 167 21.11 4.91 -7.02
N ILE A 168 22.41 4.88 -7.04
CA ILE A 168 23.27 5.97 -6.50
C ILE A 168 22.92 7.29 -7.19
N GLY A 169 22.75 7.29 -8.50
CA GLY A 169 22.44 8.47 -9.30
C GLY A 169 21.07 9.08 -9.04
N ASP A 170 20.17 8.36 -8.34
CA ASP A 170 18.87 8.87 -7.94
C ASP A 170 18.95 9.79 -6.70
N VAL A 171 20.11 9.86 -6.04
CA VAL A 171 20.33 10.63 -4.81
C VAL A 171 21.21 11.83 -5.09
N HIS A 172 20.65 13.02 -4.92
CA HIS A 172 21.35 14.29 -5.10
C HIS A 172 21.58 14.94 -3.73
N LEU A 173 22.85 15.03 -3.30
CA LEU A 173 23.23 15.52 -1.96
C LEU A 173 23.82 16.94 -1.95
N GLY A 174 23.80 17.63 -3.09
CA GLY A 174 24.21 19.03 -3.21
C GLY A 174 23.11 20.01 -2.84
N THR A 175 23.20 21.23 -3.39
CA THR A 175 22.15 22.25 -3.26
C THR A 175 20.82 21.70 -3.76
N GLY A 176 19.75 21.85 -2.98
CA GLY A 176 18.46 21.25 -3.28
C GLY A 176 18.43 19.73 -3.13
N ALA A 177 19.08 19.21 -2.09
CA ALA A 177 19.20 17.77 -1.84
C ALA A 177 17.86 17.03 -1.92
N HIS A 178 17.81 15.99 -2.72
CA HIS A 178 16.58 15.23 -2.99
C HIS A 178 16.86 13.81 -3.47
N VAL A 179 15.83 12.99 -3.41
CA VAL A 179 15.77 11.67 -4.07
C VAL A 179 14.81 11.74 -5.25
N SER A 180 15.25 11.26 -6.40
CA SER A 180 14.43 11.06 -7.59
C SER A 180 13.97 9.61 -7.66
N CYS A 181 12.69 9.35 -7.92
CA CYS A 181 12.20 7.99 -8.09
C CYS A 181 11.14 7.89 -9.16
N LEU A 182 11.06 6.73 -9.80
CA LEU A 182 10.03 6.39 -10.77
C LEU A 182 8.85 5.74 -10.04
N GLY A 183 7.75 6.47 -9.91
CA GLY A 183 6.52 6.01 -9.25
C GLY A 183 5.63 5.15 -10.14
N LYS A 184 4.45 4.80 -9.63
CA LYS A 184 3.41 4.08 -10.37
C LYS A 184 3.03 4.88 -11.64
N GLY A 185 2.82 4.19 -12.75
CA GLY A 185 2.50 4.82 -14.04
C GLY A 185 3.71 5.50 -14.72
N ARG A 186 4.95 5.15 -14.31
CA ARG A 186 6.20 5.72 -14.86
C ARG A 186 6.33 7.25 -14.64
N LYS A 187 5.63 7.79 -13.64
CA LYS A 187 5.76 9.20 -13.28
C LYS A 187 6.98 9.40 -12.40
N GLN A 188 7.90 10.22 -12.86
CA GLN A 188 9.05 10.64 -12.05
C GLN A 188 8.58 11.61 -10.98
N ARG A 189 9.09 11.45 -9.76
CA ARG A 189 8.91 12.42 -8.68
C ARG A 189 10.20 12.64 -7.93
N ILE A 190 10.32 13.84 -7.39
CA ILE A 190 11.43 14.31 -6.60
C ILE A 190 10.92 14.51 -5.17
N THR A 191 11.66 14.00 -4.19
CA THR A 191 11.34 14.17 -2.77
C THR A 191 12.54 14.81 -2.06
N PRO A 192 12.39 16.00 -1.46
CA PRO A 192 13.48 16.68 -0.76
C PRO A 192 13.99 15.86 0.42
N LEU A 193 15.27 16.04 0.76
CA LEU A 193 15.94 15.41 1.89
C LEU A 193 16.26 16.44 2.98
N THR A 194 16.06 16.06 4.25
CA THR A 194 16.51 16.87 5.38
C THR A 194 18.04 16.83 5.52
N PRO A 195 18.68 17.85 6.12
CA PRO A 195 20.13 17.85 6.36
C PRO A 195 20.64 16.60 7.10
N ALA A 196 19.88 16.10 8.08
CA ALA A 196 20.22 14.88 8.80
C ALA A 196 20.26 13.64 7.89
N THR A 197 19.27 13.51 6.99
CA THR A 197 19.23 12.41 6.00
C THR A 197 20.37 12.54 4.99
N VAL A 198 20.69 13.77 4.55
CA VAL A 198 21.82 14.04 3.66
C VAL A 198 23.13 13.58 4.29
N THR A 199 23.38 13.91 5.56
CA THR A 199 24.59 13.51 6.27
C THR A 199 24.74 12.00 6.33
N VAL A 200 23.67 11.28 6.68
CA VAL A 200 23.70 9.82 6.78
C VAL A 200 23.87 9.16 5.41
N LEU A 201 23.20 9.67 4.38
CA LEU A 201 23.34 9.14 3.01
C LEU A 201 24.72 9.42 2.43
N ARG A 202 25.31 10.58 2.71
CA ARG A 202 26.67 10.90 2.27
C ARG A 202 27.69 9.92 2.87
N GLY A 203 27.67 9.74 4.20
CA GLY A 203 28.56 8.76 4.84
C GLY A 203 28.36 7.33 4.31
N TRP A 204 27.12 6.95 3.98
CA TRP A 204 26.86 5.66 3.36
C TRP A 204 27.42 5.57 1.93
N LEU A 205 27.26 6.60 1.11
CA LEU A 205 27.79 6.64 -0.26
C LEU A 205 29.30 6.63 -0.30
N ASP A 206 29.96 7.36 0.62
CA ASP A 206 31.42 7.38 0.75
C ASP A 206 31.98 5.99 1.10
N GLU A 207 31.30 5.26 2.00
CA GLU A 207 31.68 3.90 2.41
C GLU A 207 31.36 2.86 1.33
N ARG A 208 30.19 2.99 0.68
CA ARG A 208 29.72 2.02 -0.29
C ARG A 208 30.48 2.12 -1.61
N GLY A 209 30.83 3.31 -2.04
CA GLY A 209 31.38 3.59 -3.37
C GLY A 209 30.41 3.21 -4.50
N GLY A 210 30.93 3.08 -5.71
CA GLY A 210 30.19 2.58 -6.88
C GLY A 210 29.83 3.63 -7.91
N LEU A 211 29.18 3.19 -9.00
CA LEU A 211 28.79 4.02 -10.13
C LEU A 211 27.35 4.53 -9.98
N PRO A 212 26.94 5.60 -10.67
CA PRO A 212 25.59 6.14 -10.58
C PRO A 212 24.48 5.13 -10.87
N ALA A 213 24.70 4.15 -11.75
CA ALA A 213 23.72 3.12 -12.10
C ALA A 213 23.63 1.97 -11.08
N ASP A 214 24.57 1.91 -10.13
CA ASP A 214 24.57 0.83 -9.14
C ASP A 214 23.45 1.03 -8.10
N PRO A 215 22.91 -0.08 -7.54
CA PRO A 215 21.88 -0.01 -6.52
C PRO A 215 22.37 0.75 -5.29
N LEU A 216 21.59 1.67 -4.75
CA LEU A 216 21.93 2.44 -3.55
C LEU A 216 22.13 1.54 -2.32
N PHE A 217 21.22 0.60 -2.11
CA PHE A 217 21.25 -0.31 -0.96
C PHE A 217 21.56 -1.73 -1.40
N ILE A 218 22.69 -2.26 -0.92
CA ILE A 218 23.20 -3.58 -1.28
C ILE A 218 23.32 -4.51 -0.08
N THR A 219 23.35 -5.80 -0.34
CA THR A 219 23.76 -6.83 0.61
C THR A 219 25.30 -6.86 0.73
N ARG A 220 25.85 -7.60 1.71
CA ARG A 220 27.32 -7.83 1.80
C ARG A 220 27.91 -8.51 0.57
N ARG A 221 27.07 -9.16 -0.26
CA ARG A 221 27.49 -9.80 -1.51
C ARG A 221 27.43 -8.86 -2.72
N GLY A 222 27.13 -7.56 -2.51
CA GLY A 222 26.97 -6.57 -3.59
C GLY A 222 25.64 -6.63 -4.36
N THR A 223 24.74 -7.56 -4.04
CA THR A 223 23.43 -7.65 -4.70
C THR A 223 22.44 -6.63 -4.15
N PRO A 224 21.47 -6.15 -4.97
CA PRO A 224 20.44 -5.22 -4.52
C PRO A 224 19.64 -5.74 -3.32
N LEU A 225 19.23 -4.84 -2.43
CA LEU A 225 18.40 -5.20 -1.30
C LEU A 225 16.96 -5.45 -1.77
N SER A 226 16.40 -6.63 -1.50
CA SER A 226 15.02 -6.94 -1.87
C SER A 226 14.01 -6.29 -0.91
N ARG A 227 12.75 -6.22 -1.34
CA ARG A 227 11.62 -5.79 -0.50
C ARG A 227 11.51 -6.62 0.78
N ASP A 228 11.61 -7.94 0.68
CA ASP A 228 11.56 -8.85 1.85
C ASP A 228 12.73 -8.60 2.81
N ALA A 229 13.90 -8.23 2.26
CA ALA A 229 15.03 -7.87 3.07
C ALA A 229 14.79 -6.55 3.83
N LEU A 230 14.14 -5.57 3.23
CA LEU A 230 13.68 -4.34 3.91
C LEU A 230 12.69 -4.67 5.02
N GLU A 231 11.67 -5.48 4.74
CA GLU A 231 10.65 -5.88 5.73
C GLU A 231 11.29 -6.59 6.93
N ARG A 232 12.22 -7.54 6.70
CA ARG A 232 12.95 -8.20 7.79
C ARG A 232 13.78 -7.24 8.63
N ARG A 233 14.37 -6.19 8.04
CA ARG A 233 15.13 -5.18 8.78
C ARG A 233 14.25 -4.32 9.64
N ILE A 234 13.15 -3.85 9.09
CA ILE A 234 12.14 -3.10 9.87
C ILE A 234 11.69 -3.94 11.05
N ALA A 235 11.29 -5.21 10.84
CA ALA A 235 10.87 -6.10 11.91
C ALA A 235 11.97 -6.30 12.97
N LYS A 236 13.24 -6.51 12.55
CA LYS A 236 14.39 -6.62 13.45
C LYS A 236 14.55 -5.38 14.34
N TYR A 237 14.57 -4.19 13.72
CA TYR A 237 14.81 -2.96 14.47
C TYR A 237 13.60 -2.56 15.31
N THR A 238 12.39 -2.84 14.88
CA THR A 238 11.18 -2.69 15.71
C THR A 238 11.27 -3.56 16.98
N ALA A 239 11.68 -4.82 16.85
CA ALA A 239 11.84 -5.71 18.00
C ALA A 239 12.95 -5.25 18.97
N ILE A 240 14.04 -4.67 18.45
CA ILE A 240 15.10 -4.07 19.28
C ILE A 240 14.57 -2.84 20.01
N THR A 241 13.91 -1.94 19.28
CA THR A 241 13.38 -0.68 19.80
C THR A 241 12.25 -0.91 20.81
N ALA A 242 11.44 -1.94 20.63
CA ALA A 242 10.33 -2.27 21.53
C ALA A 242 10.77 -2.55 22.97
N LYS A 243 12.06 -2.88 23.20
CA LYS A 243 12.62 -3.05 24.54
C LYS A 243 12.69 -1.73 25.33
N THR A 244 12.87 -0.62 24.64
CA THR A 244 12.95 0.73 25.23
C THR A 244 11.71 1.57 24.93
N CYS A 245 10.91 1.19 23.93
CA CYS A 245 9.68 1.85 23.54
C CYS A 245 8.55 0.81 23.38
N PRO A 246 7.91 0.38 24.52
CA PRO A 246 6.93 -0.72 24.52
C PRO A 246 5.70 -0.49 23.63
N ALA A 247 5.33 0.76 23.34
CA ALA A 247 4.23 1.09 22.43
C ALA A 247 4.37 0.48 21.03
N LEU A 248 5.60 0.16 20.61
CA LEU A 248 5.85 -0.52 19.34
C LEU A 248 5.43 -2.00 19.33
N LEU A 249 5.22 -2.64 20.48
CA LEU A 249 4.72 -4.03 20.56
C LEU A 249 3.28 -4.15 20.05
N GLU A 250 2.49 -3.10 20.19
CA GLU A 250 1.09 -3.06 19.75
C GLU A 250 0.96 -2.73 18.25
N LYS A 251 2.07 -2.35 17.61
CA LYS A 251 2.10 -1.89 16.21
C LYS A 251 2.78 -2.89 15.29
N LYS A 252 2.07 -3.37 14.27
CA LYS A 252 2.69 -4.16 13.20
C LYS A 252 3.44 -3.24 12.24
N VAL A 253 4.68 -2.87 12.60
CA VAL A 253 5.49 -1.95 11.80
C VAL A 253 5.93 -2.61 10.48
N SER A 254 5.66 -1.94 9.38
CA SER A 254 5.96 -2.38 8.01
C SER A 254 6.43 -1.18 7.17
N PRO A 255 6.96 -1.38 5.95
CA PRO A 255 7.28 -0.27 5.06
C PRO A 255 6.08 0.67 4.80
N HIS A 256 4.86 0.15 4.79
CA HIS A 256 3.65 0.96 4.67
C HIS A 256 3.40 1.82 5.92
N VAL A 257 3.67 1.30 7.10
CA VAL A 257 3.56 2.08 8.35
C VAL A 257 4.57 3.23 8.35
N LEU A 258 5.82 3.00 7.94
CA LEU A 258 6.81 4.08 7.81
C LEU A 258 6.35 5.16 6.82
N ARG A 259 5.78 4.74 5.70
CA ARG A 259 5.21 5.67 4.71
C ARG A 259 4.01 6.45 5.29
N HIS A 260 3.14 5.81 6.04
CA HIS A 260 2.03 6.48 6.74
C HIS A 260 2.55 7.49 7.77
N SER A 261 3.60 7.12 8.51
CA SER A 261 4.26 8.01 9.47
C SER A 261 4.83 9.26 8.80
N ALA A 262 5.48 9.11 7.63
CA ALA A 262 5.96 10.26 6.86
C ALA A 262 4.81 11.19 6.44
N ALA A 263 3.67 10.64 6.00
CA ALA A 263 2.50 11.43 5.64
C ALA A 263 1.88 12.15 6.86
N MET A 264 1.77 11.44 8.00
CA MET A 264 1.25 12.02 9.24
C MET A 264 2.14 13.14 9.79
N ARG A 265 3.47 13.00 9.68
CA ARG A 265 4.41 14.08 10.06
C ARG A 265 4.20 15.35 9.23
N LEU A 266 4.03 15.22 7.91
CA LEU A 266 3.71 16.35 7.04
C LEU A 266 2.36 16.97 7.41
N LEU A 267 1.35 16.16 7.67
CA LEU A 267 0.03 16.62 8.07
C LEU A 267 0.07 17.36 9.39
N ASN A 268 0.78 16.82 10.40
CA ASN A 268 0.97 17.44 11.71
C ASN A 268 1.76 18.75 11.65
N ALA A 269 2.67 18.88 10.68
CA ALA A 269 3.37 20.12 10.38
C ALA A 269 2.49 21.15 9.65
N GLY A 270 1.21 20.84 9.37
CA GLY A 270 0.27 21.75 8.70
C GLY A 270 0.40 21.82 7.19
N VAL A 271 1.11 20.86 6.57
CA VAL A 271 1.24 20.79 5.10
C VAL A 271 -0.10 20.43 4.48
N ASP A 272 -0.47 21.16 3.41
CA ASP A 272 -1.73 20.90 2.70
C ASP A 272 -1.79 19.48 2.12
N THR A 273 -2.99 18.88 2.17
CA THR A 273 -3.20 17.48 1.74
C THR A 273 -2.94 17.25 0.25
N SER A 274 -3.09 18.27 -0.58
CA SER A 274 -2.74 18.19 -2.02
C SER A 274 -1.22 18.08 -2.20
N VAL A 275 -0.45 18.84 -1.40
CA VAL A 275 1.02 18.75 -1.38
C VAL A 275 1.47 17.40 -0.85
N ILE A 276 0.82 16.88 0.21
CA ILE A 276 1.09 15.53 0.72
C ILE A 276 0.79 14.47 -0.35
N ALA A 277 -0.30 14.61 -1.11
CA ALA A 277 -0.64 13.69 -2.20
C ALA A 277 0.45 13.68 -3.29
N LEU A 278 0.94 14.86 -3.69
CA LEU A 278 2.06 15.01 -4.63
C LEU A 278 3.35 14.38 -4.07
N TRP A 279 3.68 14.70 -2.82
CA TRP A 279 4.85 14.15 -2.12
C TRP A 279 4.83 12.62 -2.09
N MET A 280 3.68 12.05 -1.74
CA MET A 280 3.49 10.60 -1.69
C MET A 280 3.35 9.95 -3.07
N GLY A 281 3.10 10.70 -4.13
CA GLY A 281 2.79 10.16 -5.46
C GLY A 281 1.48 9.36 -5.43
N HIS A 282 0.43 9.94 -4.82
CA HIS A 282 -0.92 9.41 -4.87
C HIS A 282 -1.59 9.86 -6.17
N GLU A 283 -2.16 8.91 -6.92
CA GLU A 283 -2.92 9.21 -8.14
C GLU A 283 -4.30 9.79 -7.82
N ASN A 284 -4.82 9.50 -6.62
CA ASN A 284 -6.11 9.97 -6.16
C ASN A 284 -5.97 10.59 -4.76
N THR A 285 -6.49 11.81 -4.60
CA THR A 285 -6.53 12.54 -3.32
C THR A 285 -7.30 11.78 -2.24
N ALA A 286 -8.28 10.94 -2.61
CA ALA A 286 -8.98 10.07 -1.68
C ALA A 286 -8.03 9.15 -0.87
N THR A 287 -6.87 8.80 -1.43
CA THR A 287 -5.83 8.04 -0.71
C THR A 287 -5.18 8.87 0.40
N THR A 288 -5.14 10.19 0.25
CA THR A 288 -4.57 11.11 1.26
C THR A 288 -5.60 11.47 2.32
N GLN A 289 -6.89 11.48 2.01
CA GLN A 289 -7.98 11.74 2.97
C GLN A 289 -8.00 10.74 4.15
N VAL A 290 -7.46 9.54 3.96
CA VAL A 290 -7.33 8.54 5.04
C VAL A 290 -6.52 9.08 6.22
N TYR A 291 -5.54 9.96 5.98
CA TYR A 291 -4.72 10.57 7.03
C TYR A 291 -5.50 11.59 7.86
N ILE A 292 -6.40 12.35 7.24
CA ILE A 292 -7.26 13.33 7.94
C ILE A 292 -8.19 12.63 8.94
N HIS A 293 -8.69 11.45 8.59
CA HIS A 293 -9.57 10.68 9.48
C HIS A 293 -8.83 10.13 10.69
N ALA A 294 -7.53 9.89 10.60
CA ALA A 294 -6.74 9.27 11.65
C ALA A 294 -6.21 10.26 12.69
N ASP A 295 -6.25 11.58 12.42
CA ASP A 295 -5.65 12.59 13.27
C ASP A 295 -6.72 13.35 14.08
N LEU A 296 -6.84 12.99 15.38
CA LEU A 296 -7.69 13.70 16.32
C LEU A 296 -7.14 15.09 16.64
N ALA A 297 -5.82 15.25 16.75
CA ALA A 297 -5.19 16.53 17.06
C ALA A 297 -5.40 17.57 15.96
N LEU A 298 -5.51 17.14 14.69
CA LEU A 298 -5.88 18.04 13.59
C LEU A 298 -7.31 18.57 13.77
N LYS A 299 -8.23 17.71 14.17
CA LYS A 299 -9.63 18.07 14.41
C LYS A 299 -9.75 18.99 15.62
N GLU A 300 -9.02 18.72 16.69
CA GLU A 300 -8.95 19.58 17.89
C GLU A 300 -8.39 20.98 17.54
N ARG A 301 -7.33 21.05 16.72
CA ARG A 301 -6.78 22.33 16.24
C ARG A 301 -7.76 23.10 15.33
N ALA A 302 -8.52 22.39 14.50
CA ALA A 302 -9.54 23.03 13.65
C ALA A 302 -10.67 23.61 14.52
N ILE A 303 -11.14 22.88 15.52
CA ILE A 303 -12.15 23.37 16.49
C ILE A 303 -11.61 24.58 17.28
N ALA A 304 -10.36 24.52 17.75
CA ALA A 304 -9.74 25.63 18.49
C ALA A 304 -9.66 26.92 17.68
N ARG A 305 -9.51 26.83 16.33
CA ARG A 305 -9.53 28.02 15.44
C ARG A 305 -10.93 28.60 15.22
N THR A 306 -11.97 27.81 15.45
CA THR A 306 -13.38 28.23 15.26
C THR A 306 -14.10 28.48 16.58
N ALA A 307 -13.45 28.20 17.71
CA ALA A 307 -14.01 28.46 19.02
C ALA A 307 -14.18 29.97 19.27
N PRO A 308 -15.29 30.44 19.86
CA PRO A 308 -15.43 31.82 20.34
C PRO A 308 -14.29 32.20 21.29
N GLN A 309 -13.88 33.47 21.29
CA GLN A 309 -12.71 33.95 22.05
C GLN A 309 -12.79 33.70 23.56
N ASP A 310 -13.99 33.48 24.11
CA ASP A 310 -14.26 33.29 25.52
C ASP A 310 -14.41 31.83 25.97
N THR A 311 -14.10 30.86 25.11
CA THR A 311 -14.18 29.44 25.46
C THR A 311 -12.79 28.83 25.63
N THR A 312 -12.55 28.20 26.79
CA THR A 312 -11.35 27.39 27.01
C THR A 312 -11.50 26.08 26.21
N PRO A 313 -10.58 25.78 25.26
CA PRO A 313 -10.62 24.51 24.56
C PRO A 313 -10.40 23.37 25.56
N GLY A 314 -11.34 22.43 25.62
CA GLY A 314 -11.24 21.24 26.46
C GLY A 314 -11.86 20.04 25.78
N ARG A 315 -11.38 18.84 26.10
CA ARG A 315 -12.08 17.62 25.74
C ARG A 315 -13.37 17.54 26.54
N TYR A 316 -14.47 17.37 25.83
CA TYR A 316 -15.73 17.04 26.46
C TYR A 316 -15.57 15.70 27.20
N GLN A 317 -15.78 15.73 28.52
CA GLN A 317 -15.91 14.53 29.36
C GLN A 317 -17.38 14.45 29.74
N PRO A 318 -18.12 13.43 29.23
CA PRO A 318 -19.49 13.25 29.63
C PRO A 318 -19.58 12.98 31.11
N SER A 319 -20.60 13.54 31.80
CA SER A 319 -20.89 13.18 33.17
C SER A 319 -21.27 11.72 33.29
N ASP A 320 -21.07 11.09 34.44
CA ASP A 320 -21.44 9.69 34.66
C ASP A 320 -22.91 9.43 34.34
N ASP A 321 -23.79 10.40 34.56
CA ASP A 321 -25.23 10.33 34.22
C ASP A 321 -25.50 10.18 32.73
N THR A 322 -24.64 10.74 31.86
CA THR A 322 -24.75 10.62 30.41
C THR A 322 -24.31 9.24 29.93
N LEU A 323 -23.28 8.68 30.56
CA LEU A 323 -22.81 7.31 30.29
C LEU A 323 -23.86 6.30 30.78
N ALA A 324 -24.43 6.51 31.98
CA ALA A 324 -25.51 5.66 32.51
C ALA A 324 -26.74 5.64 31.58
N PHE A 325 -27.13 6.78 31.02
CA PHE A 325 -28.21 6.86 30.03
C PHE A 325 -27.90 6.06 28.74
N LEU A 326 -26.63 6.08 28.28
CA LEU A 326 -26.24 5.35 27.06
C LEU A 326 -26.12 3.85 27.31
N ASP A 327 -25.82 3.43 28.52
CA ASP A 327 -25.76 2.01 28.91
C ASP A 327 -27.17 1.40 29.12
N GLU A 328 -28.20 2.22 29.26
CA GLU A 328 -29.61 1.81 29.35
C GLU A 328 -30.35 1.76 28.00
N LEU A 329 -29.70 2.18 26.91
CA LEU A 329 -30.21 2.10 25.51
C LEU A 329 -29.80 0.80 24.83
#